data_5312c37492a5e8a37e996ba2259e1219
#
_entry.id   5312c37492a5e8a37e996ba2259e1219
#
_cell.length_a   1.000
_cell.length_b   1.000
_cell.length_c   1.000
_cell.angle_alpha   90.00
_cell.angle_beta   90.00
_cell.angle_gamma   90.00
#
_symmetry.space_group_name_H-M   'P 1'
#
loop_
_entity.id
_entity.type
_entity.pdbx_description
1 polymer ?
#
loop_
_entity_poly.entity_id
_entity_poly.type
_entity_poly.pdbx_seq_one_letter_code
_entity_poly.pdbx_strand_id
1 'polypeptide(L)'
;MSPEDKPTALIVHENGITASRLKSIMGQRGWTSHICNDGDKAVDAYVRIKPNIVFMGLNLPTMDGHVAALEIRESDSEARIVFVVSKSRFNKAEDAAFSAGAVSVLVTPLTRADIDQKWVLMNGPIPDAPGLADLDDLYPDLEEDTPELPPLPSLQTPELPDALAPPVTNPSKKRSRVLPIILLAVVASIGIAIVFYLGLI
;
A
#
# COMPACT_ATOMS: atom_id res chain seq x y z
N MET A 1 -23.56 19.64 -3.25
CA MET A 1 -22.33 18.86 -3.41
C MET A 1 -22.70 17.40 -3.36
N SER A 2 -22.48 16.68 -4.44
CA SER A 2 -22.67 15.22 -4.49
C SER A 2 -21.67 14.53 -3.56
N PRO A 3 -21.93 13.32 -3.05
CA PRO A 3 -20.98 12.58 -2.21
C PRO A 3 -19.62 12.35 -2.87
N GLU A 4 -19.54 12.41 -4.18
CA GLU A 4 -18.35 12.23 -5.01
C GLU A 4 -17.40 13.43 -5.04
N ASP A 5 -17.87 14.63 -4.63
CA ASP A 5 -17.07 15.87 -4.66
C ASP A 5 -16.37 16.20 -3.32
N LYS A 6 -16.47 15.32 -2.32
CA LYS A 6 -15.84 15.59 -1.02
C LYS A 6 -14.35 15.24 -1.06
N PRO A 7 -13.46 16.16 -0.62
CA PRO A 7 -12.04 15.85 -0.53
C PRO A 7 -11.81 14.68 0.42
N THR A 8 -10.83 13.85 0.08
CA THR A 8 -10.54 12.60 0.77
C THR A 8 -9.18 12.67 1.47
N ALA A 9 -9.12 12.21 2.71
CA ALA A 9 -7.91 12.04 3.49
C ALA A 9 -7.63 10.55 3.72
N LEU A 10 -6.39 10.13 3.55
CA LEU A 10 -5.89 8.84 4.02
C LEU A 10 -5.16 9.07 5.34
N ILE A 11 -5.56 8.36 6.39
CA ILE A 11 -4.98 8.46 7.73
C ILE A 11 -4.28 7.15 8.05
N VAL A 12 -2.96 7.18 8.09
CA VAL A 12 -2.11 6.02 8.35
C VAL A 12 -1.43 6.20 9.70
N HIS A 13 -1.85 5.48 10.71
CA HIS A 13 -1.29 5.64 12.05
C HIS A 13 -1.46 4.38 12.90
N GLU A 14 -0.39 3.97 13.62
CA GLU A 14 -0.39 2.82 14.54
C GLU A 14 -1.37 2.99 15.71
N ASN A 15 -1.52 4.24 16.19
CA ASN A 15 -2.40 4.56 17.31
C ASN A 15 -3.81 4.89 16.82
N GLY A 16 -4.75 3.99 17.07
CA GLY A 16 -6.16 4.16 16.70
C GLY A 16 -6.85 5.38 17.29
N ILE A 17 -6.41 5.86 18.48
CA ILE A 17 -6.97 7.08 19.10
C ILE A 17 -6.57 8.31 18.29
N THR A 18 -5.30 8.41 17.90
CA THR A 18 -4.80 9.49 17.04
C THR A 18 -5.50 9.46 15.68
N ALA A 19 -5.61 8.29 15.04
CA ALA A 19 -6.30 8.12 13.78
C ALA A 19 -7.79 8.54 13.85
N SER A 20 -8.49 8.12 14.90
CA SER A 20 -9.89 8.49 15.13
C SER A 20 -10.06 9.99 15.40
N ARG A 21 -9.11 10.60 16.12
CA ARG A 21 -9.08 12.04 16.36
C ARG A 21 -8.94 12.82 15.06
N LEU A 22 -7.97 12.46 14.23
CA LEU A 22 -7.79 13.05 12.90
C LEU A 22 -9.04 12.91 12.04
N LYS A 23 -9.61 11.70 11.97
CA LYS A 23 -10.86 11.46 11.24
C LYS A 23 -11.99 12.38 11.72
N SER A 24 -12.13 12.57 13.03
CA SER A 24 -13.13 13.48 13.59
C SER A 24 -12.90 14.93 13.16
N ILE A 25 -11.64 15.41 13.23
CA ILE A 25 -11.30 16.80 12.86
C ILE A 25 -11.52 17.01 11.36
N MET A 26 -11.09 16.08 10.52
CA MET A 26 -11.27 16.16 9.07
C MET A 26 -12.77 16.05 8.69
N GLY A 27 -13.53 15.19 9.37
CA GLY A 27 -14.98 15.11 9.19
C GLY A 27 -15.72 16.42 9.50
N GLN A 28 -15.31 17.16 10.53
CA GLN A 28 -15.86 18.49 10.85
C GLN A 28 -15.56 19.52 9.76
N ARG A 29 -14.52 19.30 8.94
CA ARG A 29 -14.19 20.11 7.77
C ARG A 29 -14.87 19.64 6.48
N GLY A 30 -15.72 18.62 6.56
CA GLY A 30 -16.43 18.09 5.40
C GLY A 30 -15.64 17.08 4.57
N TRP A 31 -14.48 16.61 5.07
CA TRP A 31 -13.64 15.63 4.38
C TRP A 31 -14.10 14.20 4.66
N THR A 32 -13.97 13.34 3.67
CA THR A 32 -14.04 11.89 3.85
C THR A 32 -12.68 11.36 4.29
N SER A 33 -12.64 10.37 5.20
CA SER A 33 -11.37 9.85 5.70
C SER A 33 -11.36 8.34 5.71
N HIS A 34 -10.28 7.76 5.17
CA HIS A 34 -9.95 6.34 5.25
C HIS A 34 -8.83 6.14 6.27
N ILE A 35 -8.95 5.13 7.11
CA ILE A 35 -7.94 4.80 8.13
C ILE A 35 -7.23 3.51 7.74
N CYS A 36 -5.90 3.53 7.82
CA CYS A 36 -5.01 2.39 7.70
C CYS A 36 -4.03 2.40 8.89
N ASN A 37 -3.55 1.26 9.31
CA ASN A 37 -2.59 1.13 10.42
C ASN A 37 -1.29 0.43 10.02
N ASP A 38 -1.04 0.30 8.73
CA ASP A 38 0.08 -0.46 8.15
C ASP A 38 0.65 0.30 6.96
N GLY A 39 2.00 0.35 6.85
CA GLY A 39 2.66 1.15 5.82
C GLY A 39 2.49 0.59 4.40
N ASP A 40 2.67 -0.70 4.24
CA ASP A 40 2.52 -1.39 2.96
C ASP A 40 1.09 -1.25 2.40
N LYS A 41 0.11 -1.53 3.27
CA LYS A 41 -1.31 -1.33 2.91
C LYS A 41 -1.67 0.13 2.63
N ALA A 42 -0.91 1.08 3.19
CA ALA A 42 -1.14 2.49 2.94
C ALA A 42 -0.74 2.90 1.52
N VAL A 43 0.35 2.34 0.99
CA VAL A 43 0.76 2.53 -0.41
C VAL A 43 -0.32 1.99 -1.35
N ASP A 44 -0.78 0.75 -1.14
CA ASP A 44 -1.89 0.17 -1.91
C ASP A 44 -3.17 1.01 -1.82
N ALA A 45 -3.51 1.49 -0.62
CA ALA A 45 -4.68 2.33 -0.40
C ALA A 45 -4.55 3.67 -1.13
N TYR A 46 -3.35 4.27 -1.14
CA TYR A 46 -3.09 5.52 -1.84
C TYR A 46 -3.39 5.39 -3.34
N VAL A 47 -2.82 4.40 -4.00
CA VAL A 47 -3.01 4.15 -5.44
C VAL A 47 -4.49 3.94 -5.78
N ARG A 48 -5.22 3.23 -4.93
CA ARG A 48 -6.65 2.94 -5.14
C ARG A 48 -7.56 4.13 -4.88
N ILE A 49 -7.30 4.93 -3.82
CA ILE A 49 -8.19 6.00 -3.34
C ILE A 49 -7.83 7.33 -3.96
N LYS A 50 -6.55 7.56 -4.26
CA LYS A 50 -5.97 8.84 -4.70
C LYS A 50 -6.44 10.00 -3.79
N PRO A 51 -6.09 9.97 -2.50
CA PRO A 51 -6.56 10.96 -1.53
C PRO A 51 -5.93 12.33 -1.80
N ASN A 52 -6.64 13.39 -1.46
CA ASN A 52 -6.12 14.75 -1.56
C ASN A 52 -5.04 15.06 -0.53
N ILE A 53 -4.99 14.31 0.59
CA ILE A 53 -3.97 14.44 1.63
C ILE A 53 -3.77 13.10 2.36
N VAL A 54 -2.53 12.83 2.74
CA VAL A 54 -2.14 11.66 3.54
C VAL A 54 -1.59 12.13 4.89
N PHE A 55 -2.17 11.65 5.98
CA PHE A 55 -1.60 11.81 7.33
C PHE A 55 -0.85 10.53 7.68
N MET A 56 0.48 10.61 7.83
CA MET A 56 1.37 9.46 7.96
C MET A 56 2.06 9.44 9.32
N GLY A 57 1.89 8.36 10.09
CA GLY A 57 2.72 8.07 11.27
C GLY A 57 4.07 7.50 10.83
N LEU A 58 5.11 7.66 11.64
CA LEU A 58 6.43 7.09 11.32
C LEU A 58 6.51 5.59 11.63
N ASN A 59 6.13 5.21 12.84
CA ASN A 59 6.24 3.83 13.29
C ASN A 59 5.02 3.03 12.87
N LEU A 60 5.07 2.44 11.72
CA LEU A 60 4.00 1.58 11.20
C LEU A 60 4.49 0.13 11.17
N PRO A 61 3.59 -0.84 11.30
CA PRO A 61 3.91 -2.24 11.03
C PRO A 61 4.30 -2.44 9.57
N THR A 62 5.03 -3.51 9.29
CA THR A 62 5.45 -3.98 7.96
C THR A 62 6.44 -3.02 7.30
N MET A 63 6.04 -1.76 7.08
CA MET A 63 6.83 -0.72 6.43
C MET A 63 6.81 0.57 7.28
N ASP A 64 8.00 1.16 7.56
CA ASP A 64 8.09 2.45 8.27
C ASP A 64 7.42 3.55 7.44
N GLY A 65 6.77 4.50 8.12
CA GLY A 65 6.03 5.56 7.44
C GLY A 65 6.89 6.49 6.57
N HIS A 66 8.21 6.58 6.83
CA HIS A 66 9.11 7.32 5.96
C HIS A 66 9.27 6.59 4.60
N VAL A 67 9.49 5.27 4.64
CA VAL A 67 9.60 4.45 3.42
C VAL A 67 8.28 4.47 2.65
N ALA A 68 7.16 4.27 3.33
CA ALA A 68 5.84 4.36 2.70
C ALA A 68 5.57 5.73 2.05
N ALA A 69 6.06 6.82 2.66
CA ALA A 69 5.95 8.15 2.10
C ALA A 69 6.79 8.31 0.83
N LEU A 70 8.01 7.76 0.78
CA LEU A 70 8.86 7.76 -0.41
C LEU A 70 8.22 6.96 -1.55
N GLU A 71 7.71 5.75 -1.29
CA GLU A 71 7.03 4.93 -2.31
C GLU A 71 5.77 5.63 -2.87
N ILE A 72 5.01 6.31 -2.01
CA ILE A 72 3.87 7.13 -2.47
C ILE A 72 4.36 8.27 -3.36
N ARG A 73 5.43 8.97 -2.99
CA ARG A 73 5.99 10.09 -3.76
C ARG A 73 6.63 9.65 -5.07
N GLU A 74 7.21 8.46 -5.13
CA GLU A 74 7.72 7.84 -6.35
C GLU A 74 6.56 7.56 -7.33
N SER A 75 5.45 7.04 -6.82
CA SER A 75 4.26 6.76 -7.64
C SER A 75 3.48 8.01 -8.04
N ASP A 76 3.53 9.08 -7.25
CA ASP A 76 2.82 10.35 -7.47
C ASP A 76 3.63 11.51 -6.88
N SER A 77 4.32 12.25 -7.73
CA SER A 77 5.13 13.41 -7.36
C SER A 77 4.31 14.55 -6.74
N GLU A 78 2.99 14.54 -6.90
CA GLU A 78 2.08 15.52 -6.32
C GLU A 78 1.38 15.04 -5.04
N ALA A 79 1.79 13.88 -4.51
CA ALA A 79 1.25 13.34 -3.28
C ALA A 79 1.50 14.29 -2.10
N ARG A 80 0.43 14.69 -1.43
CA ARG A 80 0.46 15.62 -0.30
C ARG A 80 0.50 14.87 1.01
N ILE A 81 1.69 14.82 1.63
CA ILE A 81 1.95 14.03 2.83
C ILE A 81 2.18 14.96 4.04
N VAL A 82 1.58 14.60 5.17
CA VAL A 82 1.74 15.25 6.48
C VAL A 82 2.14 14.20 7.49
N PHE A 83 3.30 14.32 8.10
CA PHE A 83 3.68 13.41 9.18
C PHE A 83 2.97 13.76 10.49
N VAL A 84 2.58 12.72 11.22
CA VAL A 84 1.86 12.83 12.50
C VAL A 84 2.63 12.01 13.55
N VAL A 85 3.26 12.68 14.51
CA VAL A 85 4.18 12.05 15.43
C VAL A 85 4.06 12.58 16.85
N SER A 86 4.60 11.84 17.82
CA SER A 86 4.78 12.36 19.17
C SER A 86 5.89 13.42 19.23
N LYS A 87 5.87 14.27 20.24
CA LYS A 87 6.89 15.31 20.45
C LYS A 87 8.31 14.75 20.50
N SER A 88 8.51 13.56 21.06
CA SER A 88 9.82 12.90 21.14
C SER A 88 10.38 12.45 19.80
N ARG A 89 9.55 12.32 18.78
CA ARG A 89 9.94 11.90 17.42
C ARG A 89 9.93 13.03 16.40
N PHE A 90 9.74 14.25 16.86
CA PHE A 90 9.58 15.41 15.98
C PHE A 90 10.79 15.60 15.05
N ASN A 91 12.02 15.57 15.56
CA ASN A 91 13.22 15.73 14.73
C ASN A 91 13.34 14.63 13.66
N LYS A 92 13.10 13.35 14.04
CA LYS A 92 13.09 12.25 13.07
C LYS A 92 12.02 12.46 11.99
N ALA A 93 10.88 13.04 12.38
CA ALA A 93 9.80 13.32 11.42
C ALA A 93 10.12 14.52 10.51
N GLU A 94 10.88 15.51 10.99
CA GLU A 94 11.37 16.60 10.13
C GLU A 94 12.36 16.09 9.09
N ASP A 95 13.31 15.22 9.48
CA ASP A 95 14.24 14.58 8.55
C ASP A 95 13.50 13.76 7.49
N ALA A 96 12.53 12.95 7.93
CA ALA A 96 11.69 12.17 7.02
C ALA A 96 10.82 13.05 6.12
N ALA A 97 10.30 14.17 6.64
CA ALA A 97 9.51 15.12 5.89
C ALA A 97 10.34 15.84 4.81
N PHE A 98 11.57 16.21 5.14
CA PHE A 98 12.51 16.77 4.17
C PHE A 98 12.82 15.75 3.07
N SER A 99 13.18 14.53 3.45
CA SER A 99 13.53 13.45 2.51
C SER A 99 12.39 13.10 1.55
N ALA A 100 11.17 12.96 2.06
CA ALA A 100 10.00 12.58 1.27
C ALA A 100 9.22 13.76 0.67
N GLY A 101 9.67 15.00 0.86
CA GLY A 101 8.95 16.19 0.39
C GLY A 101 7.57 16.35 1.02
N ALA A 102 7.43 16.02 2.32
CA ALA A 102 6.16 16.20 3.02
C ALA A 102 5.88 17.68 3.30
N VAL A 103 4.62 18.07 3.20
CA VAL A 103 4.20 19.48 3.32
C VAL A 103 4.17 19.99 4.76
N SER A 104 4.10 19.11 5.76
CA SER A 104 4.07 19.51 7.18
C SER A 104 4.32 18.34 8.12
N VAL A 105 4.66 18.66 9.37
CA VAL A 105 4.71 17.72 10.51
C VAL A 105 3.76 18.19 11.59
N LEU A 106 2.88 17.33 12.08
CA LEU A 106 1.95 17.55 13.18
C LEU A 106 2.41 16.77 14.41
N VAL A 107 2.28 17.38 15.58
CA VAL A 107 2.69 16.78 16.87
C VAL A 107 1.46 16.40 17.68
N THR A 108 1.43 15.16 18.18
CA THR A 108 0.36 14.69 19.08
C THR A 108 0.62 15.12 20.54
N PRO A 109 -0.44 15.40 21.31
CA PRO A 109 -1.87 15.24 21.02
C PRO A 109 -2.39 16.34 20.07
N LEU A 110 -3.15 15.94 19.06
CA LEU A 110 -3.68 16.85 18.05
C LEU A 110 -4.95 17.56 18.53
N THR A 111 -5.01 18.86 18.27
CA THR A 111 -6.21 19.67 18.40
C THR A 111 -6.66 20.19 17.04
N ARG A 112 -7.89 20.72 16.96
CA ARG A 112 -8.37 21.38 15.76
C ARG A 112 -7.51 22.60 15.43
N ALA A 113 -7.11 23.35 16.44
CA ALA A 113 -6.28 24.56 16.29
C ALA A 113 -4.93 24.23 15.63
N ASP A 114 -4.29 23.11 15.96
CA ASP A 114 -3.01 22.70 15.36
C ASP A 114 -3.15 22.49 13.84
N ILE A 115 -4.25 21.87 13.42
CA ILE A 115 -4.55 21.69 11.99
C ILE A 115 -4.91 23.02 11.34
N ASP A 116 -5.70 23.87 12.01
CA ASP A 116 -6.07 25.21 11.48
C ASP A 116 -4.84 26.08 11.27
N GLN A 117 -3.89 26.09 12.19
CA GLN A 117 -2.64 26.86 12.08
C GLN A 117 -1.75 26.40 10.91
N LYS A 118 -1.70 25.09 10.68
CA LYS A 118 -0.87 24.50 9.62
C LYS A 118 -1.62 24.32 8.29
N TRP A 119 -2.89 24.65 8.24
CA TRP A 119 -3.75 24.41 7.08
C TRP A 119 -3.25 25.02 5.79
N VAL A 120 -2.71 26.22 5.87
CA VAL A 120 -2.13 26.93 4.70
C VAL A 120 -0.90 26.17 4.17
N LEU A 121 -0.03 25.69 5.05
CA LEU A 121 1.15 24.89 4.67
C LEU A 121 0.72 23.56 4.08
N MET A 122 -0.25 22.89 4.70
CA MET A 122 -0.75 21.59 4.26
C MET A 122 -1.41 21.64 2.87
N ASN A 123 -1.89 22.81 2.44
CA ASN A 123 -2.47 23.03 1.11
C ASN A 123 -1.57 23.89 0.21
N GLY A 124 -0.37 24.22 0.66
CA GLY A 124 0.63 24.99 -0.09
C GLY A 124 1.31 24.17 -1.20
N PRO A 125 2.36 24.71 -1.79
CA PRO A 125 3.18 23.99 -2.76
C PRO A 125 3.77 22.72 -2.11
N ILE A 126 3.94 21.69 -2.92
CA ILE A 126 4.52 20.42 -2.48
C ILE A 126 6.03 20.54 -2.63
N PRO A 127 6.82 20.29 -1.57
CA PRO A 127 8.28 20.34 -1.66
C PRO A 127 8.84 19.21 -2.51
N ASP A 128 10.06 19.40 -3.01
CA ASP A 128 10.83 18.32 -3.62
C ASP A 128 11.09 17.20 -2.62
N ALA A 129 11.32 15.99 -3.13
CA ALA A 129 11.61 14.80 -2.34
C ALA A 129 13.06 14.35 -2.60
N PRO A 130 14.07 14.97 -1.97
CA PRO A 130 15.48 14.65 -2.23
C PRO A 130 15.84 13.19 -1.93
N GLY A 131 15.11 12.53 -1.02
CA GLY A 131 15.33 11.11 -0.74
C GLY A 131 15.02 10.17 -1.91
N LEU A 132 14.30 10.63 -2.93
CA LEU A 132 14.11 9.86 -4.17
C LEU A 132 15.34 9.96 -5.09
N ALA A 133 15.97 11.14 -5.18
CA ALA A 133 17.18 11.32 -5.99
C ALA A 133 18.36 10.47 -5.48
N ASP A 134 18.47 10.30 -4.15
CA ASP A 134 19.49 9.44 -3.55
C ASP A 134 19.29 7.94 -3.92
N LEU A 135 18.06 7.52 -4.20
CA LEU A 135 17.77 6.15 -4.67
C LEU A 135 18.20 5.96 -6.13
N ASP A 136 17.96 6.93 -6.98
CA ASP A 136 18.38 6.90 -8.40
C ASP A 136 19.91 6.90 -8.53
N ASP A 137 20.61 7.65 -7.67
CA ASP A 137 22.08 7.65 -7.62
C ASP A 137 22.65 6.32 -7.10
N LEU A 138 21.92 5.62 -6.23
CA LEU A 138 22.33 4.32 -5.66
C LEU A 138 22.06 3.16 -6.64
N TYR A 139 21.09 3.31 -7.50
CA TYR A 139 20.72 2.37 -8.55
C TYR A 139 20.72 3.11 -9.91
N PRO A 140 21.88 3.56 -10.39
CA PRO A 140 21.94 4.11 -11.74
C PRO A 140 21.36 3.04 -12.66
N ASP A 141 20.48 3.48 -13.57
CA ASP A 141 19.92 2.61 -14.59
C ASP A 141 21.05 1.74 -15.14
N LEU A 142 20.98 0.44 -14.84
CA LEU A 142 21.82 -0.50 -15.54
C LEU A 142 21.41 -0.34 -17.00
N GLU A 143 22.14 0.49 -17.76
CA GLU A 143 22.06 0.43 -19.19
C GLU A 143 22.07 -1.06 -19.51
N GLU A 144 20.97 -1.56 -20.08
CA GLU A 144 20.91 -2.91 -20.59
C GLU A 144 21.99 -3.05 -21.69
N ASP A 145 23.24 -3.11 -21.26
CA ASP A 145 24.26 -3.85 -21.98
C ASP A 145 23.79 -5.31 -21.93
N THR A 146 22.77 -5.58 -22.74
CA THR A 146 22.46 -6.95 -23.10
C THR A 146 23.73 -7.45 -23.81
N PRO A 147 24.60 -8.24 -23.14
CA PRO A 147 25.71 -8.85 -23.88
C PRO A 147 25.01 -9.68 -24.92
N GLU A 148 25.21 -9.31 -26.20
CA GLU A 148 24.77 -10.11 -27.31
C GLU A 148 25.35 -11.51 -27.05
N LEU A 149 24.50 -12.41 -26.56
CA LEU A 149 24.89 -13.79 -26.33
C LEU A 149 25.40 -14.32 -27.65
N PRO A 150 26.65 -14.78 -27.72
CA PRO A 150 27.16 -15.37 -28.94
C PRO A 150 26.16 -16.44 -29.40
N PRO A 151 25.85 -16.52 -30.72
CA PRO A 151 24.89 -17.48 -31.24
C PRO A 151 25.25 -18.87 -30.73
N LEU A 152 24.32 -19.51 -30.04
CA LEU A 152 24.49 -20.87 -29.55
C LEU A 152 24.93 -21.74 -30.71
N PRO A 153 26.05 -22.51 -30.58
CA PRO A 153 26.43 -23.43 -31.58
C PRO A 153 25.27 -24.38 -31.85
N SER A 154 24.85 -24.47 -33.09
CA SER A 154 23.81 -25.39 -33.55
C SER A 154 24.18 -26.79 -33.10
N LEU A 155 23.55 -27.29 -32.02
CA LEU A 155 23.63 -28.71 -31.66
C LEU A 155 23.03 -29.49 -32.83
N GLN A 156 23.89 -30.11 -33.64
CA GLN A 156 23.49 -31.13 -34.58
C GLN A 156 22.87 -32.25 -33.73
N THR A 157 21.55 -32.36 -33.78
CA THR A 157 20.82 -33.49 -33.22
C THR A 157 21.30 -34.73 -33.91
N PRO A 158 21.93 -35.74 -33.19
CA PRO A 158 22.20 -37.02 -33.80
C PRO A 158 20.86 -37.63 -34.17
N GLU A 159 20.68 -38.02 -35.46
CA GLU A 159 19.55 -38.86 -35.87
C GLU A 159 19.57 -40.15 -35.04
N LEU A 160 18.60 -40.29 -34.14
CA LEU A 160 18.35 -41.58 -33.49
C LEU A 160 17.69 -42.52 -34.51
N PRO A 161 18.12 -43.79 -34.57
CA PRO A 161 17.46 -44.80 -35.42
C PRO A 161 16.01 -44.98 -34.96
N ASP A 162 15.15 -45.09 -35.95
CA ASP A 162 13.69 -45.23 -35.86
C ASP A 162 13.33 -46.65 -35.34
N ALA A 163 13.49 -46.86 -34.03
CA ALA A 163 12.90 -48.04 -33.34
C ALA A 163 12.75 -47.77 -31.85
N LEU A 164 11.50 -47.79 -31.37
CA LEU A 164 11.04 -47.75 -29.98
C LEU A 164 10.59 -46.33 -29.47
N ALA A 165 9.57 -45.78 -30.09
CA ALA A 165 8.76 -44.76 -29.45
C ALA A 165 7.71 -45.42 -28.51
N PRO A 166 7.75 -45.18 -27.20
CA PRO A 166 6.63 -45.54 -26.33
C PRO A 166 5.46 -44.57 -26.59
N PRO A 167 4.20 -45.01 -26.42
CA PRO A 167 3.04 -44.18 -26.72
C PRO A 167 2.99 -42.94 -25.85
N VAL A 168 2.83 -41.78 -26.49
CA VAL A 168 2.65 -40.48 -25.83
C VAL A 168 1.31 -40.50 -25.12
N THR A 169 1.30 -40.70 -23.80
CA THR A 169 0.14 -40.44 -22.96
C THR A 169 0.11 -38.96 -22.61
N ASN A 170 -0.85 -38.23 -23.16
CA ASN A 170 -1.15 -36.87 -22.77
C ASN A 170 -1.44 -36.77 -21.28
N PRO A 171 -0.79 -35.88 -20.51
CA PRO A 171 -1.16 -35.68 -19.12
C PRO A 171 -2.51 -34.96 -19.09
N SER A 172 -3.57 -35.71 -18.79
CA SER A 172 -4.88 -35.15 -18.48
C SER A 172 -4.77 -34.25 -17.26
N LYS A 173 -5.16 -32.99 -17.45
CA LYS A 173 -5.30 -31.99 -16.41
C LYS A 173 -6.20 -32.52 -15.29
N LYS A 174 -5.62 -33.04 -14.20
CA LYS A 174 -6.36 -33.40 -12.98
C LYS A 174 -6.96 -32.10 -12.41
N ARG A 175 -8.23 -31.85 -12.72
CA ARG A 175 -9.06 -30.91 -11.97
C ARG A 175 -9.12 -31.39 -10.52
N SER A 176 -8.53 -30.63 -9.61
CA SER A 176 -8.64 -30.86 -8.18
C SER A 176 -10.14 -30.84 -7.79
N ARG A 177 -10.67 -32.01 -7.38
CA ARG A 177 -12.05 -32.20 -6.91
C ARG A 177 -12.24 -31.79 -5.45
N VAL A 178 -11.29 -31.08 -4.86
CA VAL A 178 -11.31 -30.70 -3.45
C VAL A 178 -12.21 -29.49 -3.18
N LEU A 179 -12.35 -28.59 -4.16
CA LEU A 179 -13.16 -27.36 -4.02
C LEU A 179 -14.65 -27.60 -3.70
N PRO A 180 -15.36 -28.56 -4.35
CA PRO A 180 -16.77 -28.80 -4.04
C PRO A 180 -17.01 -29.41 -2.66
N ILE A 181 -16.03 -30.15 -2.11
CA ILE A 181 -16.15 -30.79 -0.79
C ILE A 181 -16.06 -29.73 0.32
N ILE A 182 -15.17 -28.75 0.17
CA ILE A 182 -15.02 -27.65 1.14
C ILE A 182 -16.27 -26.77 1.14
N LEU A 183 -16.84 -26.48 -0.04
CA LEU A 183 -18.05 -25.69 -0.14
C LEU A 183 -19.25 -26.39 0.52
N LEU A 184 -19.37 -27.69 0.38
CA LEU A 184 -20.47 -28.50 0.97
C LEU A 184 -20.34 -28.56 2.51
N ALA A 185 -19.13 -28.61 3.06
CA ALA A 185 -18.89 -28.60 4.50
C ALA A 185 -19.25 -27.22 5.13
N VAL A 186 -18.95 -26.12 4.46
CA VAL A 186 -19.30 -24.77 4.93
C VAL A 186 -20.81 -24.55 4.94
N VAL A 187 -21.53 -25.00 3.92
CA VAL A 187 -22.99 -24.87 3.86
C VAL A 187 -23.67 -25.72 4.94
N ALA A 188 -23.17 -26.91 5.22
CA ALA A 188 -23.69 -27.77 6.29
C ALA A 188 -23.50 -27.15 7.69
N SER A 189 -22.34 -26.55 7.95
CA SER A 189 -22.07 -25.89 9.25
C SER A 189 -22.94 -24.65 9.48
N ILE A 190 -23.21 -23.86 8.45
CA ILE A 190 -24.11 -22.70 8.54
C ILE A 190 -25.56 -23.16 8.79
N GLY A 191 -26.01 -24.24 8.13
CA GLY A 191 -27.35 -24.80 8.34
C GLY A 191 -27.57 -25.25 9.77
N ILE A 192 -26.62 -25.94 10.40
CA ILE A 192 -26.68 -26.39 11.80
C ILE A 192 -26.73 -25.19 12.75
N ALA A 193 -25.92 -24.16 12.50
CA ALA A 193 -25.92 -22.95 13.33
C ALA A 193 -27.26 -22.22 13.30
N ILE A 194 -27.91 -22.16 12.15
CA ILE A 194 -29.23 -21.52 11.99
C ILE A 194 -30.33 -22.31 12.73
N VAL A 195 -30.32 -23.64 12.63
CA VAL A 195 -31.29 -24.50 13.34
C VAL A 195 -31.12 -24.37 14.86
N PHE A 196 -29.89 -24.29 15.36
CA PHE A 196 -29.60 -24.08 16.77
C PHE A 196 -30.01 -22.68 17.26
N TYR A 197 -29.79 -21.66 16.43
CA TYR A 197 -30.16 -20.28 16.76
C TYR A 197 -31.69 -20.04 16.78
N LEU A 198 -32.42 -20.75 15.92
CA LEU A 198 -33.89 -20.68 15.87
C LEU A 198 -34.59 -21.55 16.90
N GLY A 199 -33.86 -22.28 17.75
CA GLY A 199 -34.43 -23.09 18.83
C GLY A 199 -35.33 -24.23 18.35
N LEU A 200 -35.08 -24.81 17.17
CA LEU A 200 -35.91 -25.86 16.55
C LEU A 200 -35.50 -27.28 17.01
N ILE A 201 -34.49 -27.41 17.88
CA ILE A 201 -34.10 -28.67 18.58
C ILE A 201 -33.75 -28.32 20.02
#